data_e60921cbe35f306edb8840ee36be1748
#
_entry.id   e60921cbe35f306edb8840ee36be1748
#
_cell.length_a   1.000
_cell.length_b   1.000
_cell.length_c   1.000
_cell.angle_alpha   90.00
_cell.angle_beta   90.00
_cell.angle_gamma   90.00
#
_symmetry.space_group_name_H-M   'P 1'
#
loop_
_entity.id
_entity.type
_entity.pdbx_description
1 polymer ?
#
loop_
_entity_poly.entity_id
_entity_poly.type
_entity_poly.pdbx_seq_one_letter_code
_entity_poly.pdbx_strand_id
1 'polypeptide(L)'
;MNDTKLMKMEDGKLIVPPHTIVPFIEGDGIGPDIWNASVRVFDNAIEKAYNGARKIEWLEVLAGEKAYNATKEWLPQDTLDTIKKHFVAIKGPLTTPIGGGIRSLNVALRQKLDLYSCVRPVRWFEGVPSPVKEPGLVDMVIFRENTEDIYAGIEWMHGTPELEKVKSFLTNEMGVSNIRFPDT
;
A
#
# COMPACT_ATOMS: atom_id res chain seq x y z
N MET A 1 -8.07 10.81 -22.09
CA MET A 1 -7.89 9.35 -21.84
C MET A 1 -9.14 8.64 -22.34
N ASN A 2 -8.98 7.50 -22.97
CA ASN A 2 -10.12 6.77 -23.55
C ASN A 2 -10.86 6.04 -22.42
N ASP A 3 -12.02 6.50 -22.01
CA ASP A 3 -12.82 5.96 -20.89
C ASP A 3 -13.19 4.48 -21.05
N THR A 4 -13.04 3.92 -22.26
CA THR A 4 -13.30 2.51 -22.55
C THR A 4 -12.26 1.55 -21.96
N LYS A 5 -11.12 2.05 -21.46
CA LYS A 5 -10.03 1.26 -20.85
C LYS A 5 -9.99 1.36 -19.33
N LEU A 6 -10.90 2.12 -18.72
CA LEU A 6 -10.98 2.25 -17.27
C LEU A 6 -11.85 1.15 -16.66
N MET A 7 -11.38 0.61 -15.56
CA MET A 7 -12.23 -0.20 -14.68
C MET A 7 -13.37 0.64 -14.13
N LYS A 8 -14.52 0.04 -13.87
CA LYS A 8 -15.70 0.70 -13.32
C LYS A 8 -16.32 -0.16 -12.24
N MET A 9 -16.93 0.50 -11.27
CA MET A 9 -17.77 -0.17 -10.29
C MET A 9 -19.24 -0.03 -10.73
N GLU A 10 -19.90 -1.15 -11.01
CA GLU A 10 -21.32 -1.21 -11.39
C GLU A 10 -22.02 -2.21 -10.48
N ASP A 11 -23.05 -1.78 -9.77
CA ASP A 11 -23.84 -2.60 -8.83
C ASP A 11 -22.97 -3.41 -7.84
N GLY A 12 -21.92 -2.78 -7.30
CA GLY A 12 -21.01 -3.40 -6.36
C GLY A 12 -20.03 -4.42 -6.97
N LYS A 13 -19.97 -4.52 -8.30
CA LYS A 13 -19.03 -5.39 -9.03
C LYS A 13 -18.03 -4.58 -9.81
N LEU A 14 -16.77 -5.00 -9.76
CA LEU A 14 -15.71 -4.41 -10.57
C LEU A 14 -15.79 -4.94 -12.00
N ILE A 15 -16.06 -4.06 -12.94
CA ILE A 15 -16.06 -4.35 -14.37
C ILE A 15 -14.69 -4.02 -14.96
N VAL A 16 -14.01 -5.03 -15.45
CA VAL A 16 -12.66 -4.92 -16.03
C VAL A 16 -12.74 -5.06 -17.55
N PRO A 17 -12.43 -4.00 -18.32
CA PRO A 17 -12.44 -4.07 -19.77
C PRO A 17 -11.35 -5.00 -20.31
N PRO A 18 -11.50 -5.54 -21.54
CA PRO A 18 -10.49 -6.41 -22.13
C PRO A 18 -9.10 -5.78 -22.25
N HIS A 19 -9.06 -4.48 -22.57
CA HIS A 19 -7.85 -3.67 -22.54
C HIS A 19 -7.99 -2.70 -21.39
N THR A 20 -7.22 -2.87 -20.35
CA THR A 20 -7.32 -2.06 -19.13
C THR A 20 -6.03 -1.33 -18.83
N ILE A 21 -6.15 -0.14 -18.24
CA ILE A 21 -5.00 0.63 -17.75
C ILE A 21 -4.77 0.26 -16.29
N VAL A 22 -3.53 -0.08 -15.96
CA VAL A 22 -3.08 -0.31 -14.57
C VAL A 22 -1.93 0.65 -14.26
N PRO A 23 -2.12 1.60 -13.33
CA PRO A 23 -1.03 2.43 -12.85
C PRO A 23 0.03 1.62 -12.14
N PHE A 24 1.29 2.04 -12.28
CA PHE A 24 2.37 1.49 -11.50
C PHE A 24 3.33 2.56 -10.98
N ILE A 25 3.90 2.31 -9.81
CA ILE A 25 5.02 3.04 -9.24
C ILE A 25 6.23 2.13 -9.38
N GLU A 26 7.21 2.53 -10.18
CA GLU A 26 8.44 1.75 -10.38
C GLU A 26 9.19 1.53 -9.06
N GLY A 27 9.26 2.58 -8.23
CA GLY A 27 9.90 2.55 -6.93
C GLY A 27 11.36 3.00 -6.95
N ASP A 28 11.97 2.95 -5.77
CA ASP A 28 13.34 3.39 -5.52
C ASP A 28 14.30 2.20 -5.45
N GLY A 29 15.60 2.47 -5.53
CA GLY A 29 16.65 1.47 -5.37
C GLY A 29 16.55 0.31 -6.37
N ILE A 30 16.21 -0.87 -5.89
CA ILE A 30 16.03 -2.09 -6.73
C ILE A 30 14.71 -2.10 -7.50
N GLY A 31 13.84 -1.08 -7.33
CA GLY A 31 12.53 -0.98 -7.95
C GLY A 31 12.56 -1.13 -9.47
N PRO A 32 13.38 -0.37 -10.21
CA PRO A 32 13.50 -0.47 -11.66
C PRO A 32 13.86 -1.87 -12.15
N ASP A 33 14.81 -2.54 -11.50
CA ASP A 33 15.22 -3.90 -11.89
C ASP A 33 14.08 -4.91 -11.69
N ILE A 34 13.38 -4.81 -10.53
CA ILE A 34 12.23 -5.66 -10.24
C ILE A 34 11.11 -5.39 -11.24
N TRP A 35 10.82 -4.11 -11.53
CA TRP A 35 9.76 -3.74 -12.45
C TRP A 35 10.05 -4.28 -13.87
N ASN A 36 11.26 -4.06 -14.38
CA ASN A 36 11.66 -4.52 -15.71
C ASN A 36 11.56 -6.05 -15.86
N ALA A 37 11.85 -6.80 -14.82
CA ALA A 37 11.66 -8.24 -14.81
C ALA A 37 10.15 -8.61 -14.74
N SER A 38 9.40 -7.95 -13.85
CA SER A 38 8.00 -8.28 -13.55
C SER A 38 7.07 -7.97 -14.72
N VAL A 39 7.21 -6.83 -15.38
CA VAL A 39 6.33 -6.43 -16.50
C VAL A 39 6.37 -7.46 -17.63
N ARG A 40 7.54 -8.02 -17.93
CA ARG A 40 7.68 -9.08 -18.94
C ARG A 40 6.93 -10.36 -18.55
N VAL A 41 6.96 -10.70 -17.25
CA VAL A 41 6.23 -11.87 -16.75
C VAL A 41 4.72 -11.62 -16.83
N PHE A 42 4.25 -10.45 -16.41
CA PHE A 42 2.82 -10.10 -16.46
C PHE A 42 2.29 -10.11 -17.89
N ASP A 43 2.97 -9.46 -18.81
CA ASP A 43 2.53 -9.38 -20.21
C ASP A 43 2.45 -10.78 -20.87
N ASN A 44 3.49 -11.61 -20.67
CA ASN A 44 3.49 -12.97 -21.20
C ASN A 44 2.42 -13.87 -20.54
N ALA A 45 2.19 -13.71 -19.23
CA ALA A 45 1.18 -14.48 -18.51
C ALA A 45 -0.24 -14.14 -19.02
N ILE A 46 -0.52 -12.85 -19.23
CA ILE A 46 -1.82 -12.38 -19.78
C ILE A 46 -2.00 -12.86 -21.21
N GLU A 47 -0.98 -12.71 -22.05
CA GLU A 47 -1.02 -13.20 -23.43
C GLU A 47 -1.32 -14.70 -23.46
N LYS A 48 -0.60 -15.50 -22.66
CA LYS A 48 -0.80 -16.95 -22.58
C LYS A 48 -2.19 -17.33 -22.03
N ALA A 49 -2.68 -16.62 -21.01
CA ALA A 49 -3.95 -16.94 -20.38
C ALA A 49 -5.18 -16.57 -21.23
N TYR A 50 -5.06 -15.54 -22.07
CA TYR A 50 -6.19 -14.98 -22.80
C TYR A 50 -6.03 -14.98 -24.32
N ASN A 51 -4.95 -15.56 -24.87
CA ASN A 51 -4.67 -15.62 -26.32
C ASN A 51 -4.84 -14.26 -27.03
N GLY A 52 -4.30 -13.19 -26.44
CA GLY A 52 -4.40 -11.83 -26.99
C GLY A 52 -5.75 -11.13 -26.80
N ALA A 53 -6.77 -11.81 -26.24
CA ALA A 53 -8.08 -11.22 -26.03
C ALA A 53 -8.09 -10.15 -24.90
N ARG A 54 -7.07 -10.14 -24.06
CA ARG A 54 -6.90 -9.15 -22.98
C ARG A 54 -5.49 -8.59 -22.98
N LYS A 55 -5.38 -7.31 -22.53
CA LYS A 55 -4.11 -6.61 -22.42
C LYS A 55 -4.14 -5.60 -21.26
N ILE A 56 -3.02 -5.46 -20.56
CA ILE A 56 -2.80 -4.35 -19.64
C ILE A 56 -1.98 -3.27 -20.37
N GLU A 57 -2.41 -2.02 -20.22
CA GLU A 57 -1.60 -0.84 -20.54
C GLU A 57 -1.04 -0.29 -19.24
N TRP A 58 0.25 -0.27 -19.15
CA TRP A 58 0.96 0.21 -17.97
C TRP A 58 1.06 1.72 -17.98
N LEU A 59 0.59 2.37 -16.88
CA LEU A 59 0.65 3.82 -16.71
C LEU A 59 1.57 4.13 -15.53
N GLU A 60 2.76 4.66 -15.81
CA GLU A 60 3.65 5.09 -14.75
C GLU A 60 3.07 6.28 -13.98
N VAL A 61 3.05 6.19 -12.64
CA VAL A 61 2.78 7.28 -11.71
C VAL A 61 3.93 7.42 -10.73
N LEU A 62 4.24 8.65 -10.33
CA LEU A 62 5.46 8.95 -9.61
C LEU A 62 5.26 8.91 -8.09
N ALA A 63 6.19 8.26 -7.38
CA ALA A 63 6.35 8.36 -5.93
C ALA A 63 7.83 8.12 -5.57
N GLY A 64 8.24 8.49 -4.36
CA GLY A 64 9.60 8.30 -3.88
C GLY A 64 10.60 9.30 -4.46
N GLU A 65 11.84 8.88 -4.62
CA GLU A 65 12.94 9.72 -5.09
C GLU A 65 12.71 10.24 -6.51
N LYS A 66 12.15 9.42 -7.39
CA LYS A 66 11.83 9.80 -8.77
C LYS A 66 10.80 10.94 -8.80
N ALA A 67 9.77 10.89 -7.96
CA ALA A 67 8.80 11.96 -7.82
C ALA A 67 9.44 13.23 -7.27
N TYR A 68 10.22 13.13 -6.19
CA TYR A 68 10.87 14.26 -5.56
C TYR A 68 11.82 14.99 -6.52
N ASN A 69 12.58 14.24 -7.31
CA ASN A 69 13.47 14.83 -8.31
C ASN A 69 12.73 15.62 -9.39
N ALA A 70 11.57 15.12 -9.82
CA ALA A 70 10.76 15.73 -10.88
C ALA A 70 9.86 16.87 -10.38
N THR A 71 9.24 16.74 -9.19
CA THR A 71 8.15 17.63 -8.72
C THR A 71 8.44 18.32 -7.39
N LYS A 72 9.49 17.91 -6.67
CA LYS A 72 9.80 18.29 -5.28
C LYS A 72 8.78 17.76 -4.24
N GLU A 73 7.94 16.84 -4.64
CA GLU A 73 7.00 16.14 -3.77
C GLU A 73 7.32 14.64 -3.75
N TRP A 74 7.39 14.03 -2.56
CA TRP A 74 7.64 12.60 -2.42
C TRP A 74 6.46 11.72 -2.84
N LEU A 75 5.25 12.25 -2.72
CA LEU A 75 4.01 11.59 -3.09
C LEU A 75 3.04 12.64 -3.66
N PRO A 76 3.09 12.92 -4.97
CA PRO A 76 2.22 13.88 -5.62
C PRO A 76 0.74 13.49 -5.50
N GLN A 77 -0.13 14.49 -5.38
CA GLN A 77 -1.58 14.27 -5.29
C GLN A 77 -2.12 13.60 -6.56
N ASP A 78 -1.59 13.95 -7.72
CA ASP A 78 -1.98 13.36 -9.01
C ASP A 78 -1.77 11.82 -9.05
N THR A 79 -0.72 11.33 -8.39
CA THR A 79 -0.49 9.89 -8.21
C THR A 79 -1.63 9.23 -7.44
N LEU A 80 -2.06 9.84 -6.34
CA LEU A 80 -3.15 9.31 -5.51
C LEU A 80 -4.47 9.32 -6.28
N ASP A 81 -4.77 10.41 -6.98
CA ASP A 81 -5.99 10.56 -7.76
C ASP A 81 -6.04 9.57 -8.92
N THR A 82 -4.90 9.36 -9.57
CA THR A 82 -4.77 8.37 -10.64
C THR A 82 -5.00 6.95 -10.12
N ILE A 83 -4.41 6.58 -8.98
CA ILE A 83 -4.62 5.25 -8.37
C ILE A 83 -6.09 5.06 -7.99
N LYS A 84 -6.71 6.04 -7.33
CA LYS A 84 -8.14 6.00 -6.97
C LYS A 84 -9.04 5.81 -8.19
N LYS A 85 -8.75 6.52 -9.27
CA LYS A 85 -9.52 6.45 -10.53
C LYS A 85 -9.44 5.07 -11.18
N HIS A 86 -8.34 4.34 -11.02
CA HIS A 86 -8.11 3.06 -11.67
C HIS A 86 -8.41 1.85 -10.77
N PHE A 87 -8.76 2.05 -9.49
CA PHE A 87 -9.07 1.04 -8.47
C PHE A 87 -7.93 0.10 -8.09
N VAL A 88 -6.94 -0.11 -8.94
CA VAL A 88 -5.81 -0.99 -8.71
C VAL A 88 -4.52 -0.33 -9.17
N ALA A 89 -3.42 -0.59 -8.46
CA ALA A 89 -2.08 -0.20 -8.89
C ALA A 89 -1.04 -1.20 -8.41
N ILE A 90 0.10 -1.26 -9.11
CA ILE A 90 1.27 -2.01 -8.67
C ILE A 90 2.30 -1.00 -8.14
N LYS A 91 2.93 -1.35 -7.02
CA LYS A 91 3.92 -0.49 -6.38
C LYS A 91 5.22 -1.23 -6.12
N GLY A 92 6.31 -0.70 -6.65
CA GLY A 92 7.67 -1.08 -6.29
C GLY A 92 8.06 -0.59 -4.88
N PRO A 93 9.28 -0.93 -4.40
CA PRO A 93 9.77 -0.46 -3.10
C PRO A 93 9.92 1.05 -3.08
N LEU A 94 9.66 1.68 -1.92
CA LEU A 94 9.85 3.11 -1.72
C LEU A 94 10.76 3.36 -0.53
N THR A 95 11.75 4.20 -0.73
CA THR A 95 12.65 4.67 0.32
C THR A 95 11.94 5.69 1.19
N THR A 96 12.05 5.54 2.51
CA THR A 96 11.61 6.58 3.45
C THR A 96 12.80 7.46 3.79
N PRO A 97 12.75 8.77 3.53
CA PRO A 97 13.84 9.68 3.88
C PRO A 97 14.13 9.64 5.39
N ILE A 98 15.40 9.54 5.75
CA ILE A 98 15.83 9.53 7.15
C ILE A 98 16.04 10.98 7.61
N GLY A 99 15.50 11.35 8.78
CA GLY A 99 15.81 12.61 9.47
C GLY A 99 14.94 13.82 9.10
N GLY A 100 13.92 13.68 8.26
CA GLY A 100 13.06 14.81 7.83
C GLY A 100 11.67 14.89 8.46
N GLY A 101 11.35 14.10 9.48
CA GLY A 101 9.98 14.05 10.03
C GLY A 101 8.93 13.51 9.05
N ILE A 102 9.37 12.99 7.92
CA ILE A 102 8.49 12.45 6.87
C ILE A 102 8.05 11.06 7.29
N ARG A 103 6.74 10.87 7.45
CA ARG A 103 6.16 9.54 7.65
C ARG A 103 6.47 8.65 6.44
N SER A 104 6.59 7.35 6.69
CA SER A 104 6.78 6.36 5.63
C SER A 104 5.79 6.58 4.47
N LEU A 105 6.29 6.69 3.25
CA LEU A 105 5.45 6.83 2.05
C LEU A 105 4.47 5.66 1.89
N ASN A 106 4.88 4.47 2.35
CA ASN A 106 3.99 3.30 2.35
C ASN A 106 2.82 3.48 3.31
N VAL A 107 3.04 4.08 4.48
CA VAL A 107 1.97 4.41 5.44
C VAL A 107 1.07 5.49 4.85
N ALA A 108 1.66 6.54 4.27
CA ALA A 108 0.90 7.62 3.63
C ALA A 108 -0.02 7.10 2.51
N LEU A 109 0.47 6.19 1.67
CA LEU A 109 -0.35 5.56 0.62
C LEU A 109 -1.54 4.79 1.22
N ARG A 110 -1.30 3.97 2.25
CA ARG A 110 -2.37 3.19 2.91
C ARG A 110 -3.45 4.09 3.48
N GLN A 111 -3.05 5.15 4.20
CA GLN A 111 -3.99 6.09 4.82
C GLN A 111 -4.72 6.96 3.82
N LYS A 112 -4.00 7.58 2.86
CA LYS A 112 -4.60 8.50 1.88
C LYS A 112 -5.49 7.80 0.85
N LEU A 113 -5.24 6.53 0.58
CA LEU A 113 -6.08 5.69 -0.29
C LEU A 113 -7.14 4.91 0.48
N ASP A 114 -7.18 5.04 1.81
CA ASP A 114 -8.10 4.32 2.69
C ASP A 114 -8.10 2.81 2.43
N LEU A 115 -6.91 2.21 2.40
CA LEU A 115 -6.76 0.79 2.13
C LEU A 115 -7.11 -0.01 3.39
N TYR A 116 -8.18 -0.79 3.32
CA TYR A 116 -8.78 -1.50 4.45
C TYR A 116 -7.78 -2.41 5.18
N SER A 117 -7.06 -3.27 4.47
CA SER A 117 -6.09 -4.18 5.11
C SER A 117 -4.95 -4.59 4.17
N CYS A 118 -3.82 -5.02 4.75
CA CYS A 118 -2.84 -5.79 3.99
C CYS A 118 -3.25 -7.26 3.97
N VAL A 119 -3.52 -7.79 2.80
CA VAL A 119 -3.84 -9.22 2.61
C VAL A 119 -2.59 -9.92 2.11
N ARG A 120 -2.09 -10.90 2.86
CA ARG A 120 -0.84 -11.60 2.55
C ARG A 120 -1.07 -13.11 2.53
N PRO A 121 -1.36 -13.69 1.35
CA PRO A 121 -1.39 -15.14 1.18
C PRO A 121 0.03 -15.70 1.37
N VAL A 122 0.16 -16.73 2.19
CA VAL A 122 1.43 -17.41 2.47
C VAL A 122 1.23 -18.89 2.25
N ARG A 123 1.86 -19.41 1.22
CA ARG A 123 1.90 -20.85 0.97
C ARG A 123 3.25 -21.25 0.37
N TRP A 124 3.61 -22.49 0.57
CA TRP A 124 4.83 -23.03 -0.02
C TRP A 124 4.58 -23.52 -1.44
N PHE A 125 5.58 -23.43 -2.28
CA PHE A 125 5.60 -23.96 -3.64
C PHE A 125 6.65 -25.07 -3.74
N GLU A 126 6.30 -26.18 -4.35
CA GLU A 126 7.21 -27.32 -4.52
C GLU A 126 8.51 -26.88 -5.22
N GLY A 127 9.64 -27.39 -4.74
CA GLY A 127 10.97 -27.03 -5.24
C GLY A 127 11.61 -25.78 -4.63
N VAL A 128 10.87 -25.01 -3.82
CA VAL A 128 11.41 -23.83 -3.14
C VAL A 128 12.02 -24.23 -1.79
N PRO A 129 13.28 -23.89 -1.49
CA PRO A 129 13.87 -24.11 -0.16
C PRO A 129 13.06 -23.42 0.93
N SER A 130 12.91 -24.11 2.08
CA SER A 130 12.17 -23.56 3.22
C SER A 130 12.90 -23.89 4.53
N PRO A 131 12.93 -22.95 5.50
CA PRO A 131 13.42 -23.23 6.85
C PRO A 131 12.43 -24.02 7.71
N VAL A 132 11.18 -24.17 7.24
CA VAL A 132 10.14 -24.93 7.93
C VAL A 132 10.26 -26.41 7.63
N LYS A 133 10.06 -27.28 8.63
CA LYS A 133 10.21 -28.74 8.48
C LYS A 133 9.22 -29.36 7.51
N GLU A 134 7.97 -28.92 7.56
CA GLU A 134 6.85 -29.42 6.73
C GLU A 134 6.16 -28.26 6.00
N PRO A 135 6.88 -27.62 5.03
CA PRO A 135 6.37 -26.40 4.40
C PRO A 135 5.10 -26.61 3.58
N GLY A 136 4.86 -27.84 3.10
CA GLY A 136 3.62 -28.20 2.38
C GLY A 136 2.35 -28.07 3.20
N LEU A 137 2.44 -28.01 4.54
CA LEU A 137 1.30 -27.77 5.44
C LEU A 137 0.98 -26.29 5.62
N VAL A 138 1.81 -25.38 5.07
CA VAL A 138 1.60 -23.95 5.19
C VAL A 138 0.72 -23.45 4.04
N ASP A 139 -0.54 -23.12 4.37
CA ASP A 139 -1.46 -22.42 3.49
C ASP A 139 -2.35 -21.52 4.37
N MET A 140 -1.98 -20.24 4.46
CA MET A 140 -2.66 -19.28 5.31
C MET A 140 -2.76 -17.91 4.63
N VAL A 141 -3.72 -17.10 5.08
CA VAL A 141 -3.84 -15.69 4.68
C VAL A 141 -3.75 -14.81 5.91
N ILE A 142 -2.76 -13.93 5.93
CA ILE A 142 -2.56 -12.97 7.02
C ILE A 142 -3.23 -11.65 6.63
N PHE A 143 -4.19 -11.21 7.45
CA PHE A 143 -4.80 -9.89 7.35
C PHE A 143 -4.12 -8.98 8.38
N ARG A 144 -3.61 -7.83 7.92
CA ARG A 144 -2.96 -6.83 8.77
C ARG A 144 -3.72 -5.51 8.69
N GLU A 145 -4.01 -4.94 9.86
CA GLU A 145 -4.57 -3.60 9.99
C GLU A 145 -3.68 -2.53 9.35
N ASN A 146 -4.28 -1.51 8.75
CA ASN A 146 -3.60 -0.43 8.06
C ASN A 146 -3.84 0.96 8.62
N THR A 147 -5.05 1.25 9.11
CA THR A 147 -5.54 2.61 9.33
C THR A 147 -6.03 2.87 10.74
N GLU A 148 -6.33 1.82 11.49
CA GLU A 148 -6.83 1.89 12.87
C GLU A 148 -5.79 1.47 13.90
N ASP A 149 -6.17 1.46 15.18
CA ASP A 149 -5.33 1.11 16.33
C ASP A 149 -4.03 1.91 16.33
N ILE A 150 -2.90 1.29 16.62
CA ILE A 150 -1.57 1.92 16.62
C ILE A 150 -1.19 2.52 15.27
N TYR A 151 -1.79 2.05 14.17
CA TYR A 151 -1.53 2.56 12.82
C TYR A 151 -2.29 3.85 12.49
N ALA A 152 -3.25 4.25 13.31
CA ALA A 152 -3.92 5.55 13.18
C ALA A 152 -2.94 6.71 13.40
N GLY A 153 -1.86 6.46 14.15
CA GLY A 153 -0.84 7.47 14.47
C GLY A 153 -1.37 8.56 15.40
N ILE A 154 -2.35 8.20 16.24
CA ILE A 154 -2.87 9.08 17.29
C ILE A 154 -1.96 8.89 18.50
N GLU A 155 -1.04 9.83 18.66
CA GLU A 155 0.00 9.76 19.69
C GLU A 155 0.39 11.15 20.19
N TRP A 156 0.76 11.25 21.43
CA TRP A 156 1.28 12.46 22.05
C TRP A 156 2.60 12.16 22.77
N MET A 157 3.54 13.07 22.61
CA MET A 157 4.85 12.90 23.21
C MET A 157 4.76 13.03 24.73
N HIS A 158 5.50 12.17 25.43
CA HIS A 158 5.65 12.22 26.88
C HIS A 158 6.11 13.62 27.36
N GLY A 159 5.52 14.09 28.44
CA GLY A 159 5.84 15.38 29.06
C GLY A 159 5.24 16.61 28.37
N THR A 160 4.37 16.42 27.37
CA THR A 160 3.70 17.55 26.71
C THR A 160 2.36 17.93 27.37
N PRO A 161 1.97 19.23 27.34
CA PRO A 161 0.67 19.66 27.82
C PRO A 161 -0.52 18.98 27.14
N GLU A 162 -0.35 18.60 25.87
CA GLU A 162 -1.35 17.88 25.08
C GLU A 162 -1.60 16.47 25.64
N LEU A 163 -0.53 15.75 26.01
CA LEU A 163 -0.66 14.44 26.66
C LEU A 163 -1.42 14.56 27.98
N GLU A 164 -1.10 15.56 28.81
CA GLU A 164 -1.78 15.75 30.08
C GLU A 164 -3.27 16.06 29.92
N LYS A 165 -3.66 16.82 28.91
CA LYS A 165 -5.08 17.04 28.58
C LYS A 165 -5.78 15.73 28.22
N VAL A 166 -5.16 14.88 27.39
CA VAL A 166 -5.74 13.59 27.01
C VAL A 166 -5.85 12.65 28.20
N LYS A 167 -4.80 12.55 29.03
CA LYS A 167 -4.83 11.75 30.27
C LYS A 167 -5.94 12.20 31.21
N SER A 168 -6.03 13.51 31.45
CA SER A 168 -7.06 14.11 32.30
C SER A 168 -8.48 13.82 31.77
N PHE A 169 -8.72 13.99 30.47
CA PHE A 169 -9.98 13.68 29.84
C PHE A 169 -10.36 12.20 30.00
N LEU A 170 -9.43 11.29 29.68
CA LEU A 170 -9.67 9.85 29.80
C LEU A 170 -9.98 9.44 31.24
N THR A 171 -9.23 9.98 32.21
CA THR A 171 -9.39 9.62 33.62
C THR A 171 -10.65 10.24 34.24
N ASN A 172 -10.82 11.56 34.10
CA ASN A 172 -11.85 12.30 34.81
C ASN A 172 -13.22 12.27 34.14
N GLU A 173 -13.28 12.26 32.82
CA GLU A 173 -14.52 12.31 32.08
C GLU A 173 -14.97 10.94 31.56
N MET A 174 -14.02 10.11 31.12
CA MET A 174 -14.31 8.78 30.57
C MET A 174 -14.16 7.64 31.60
N GLY A 175 -13.68 7.92 32.81
CA GLY A 175 -13.54 6.94 33.88
C GLY A 175 -12.47 5.85 33.64
N VAL A 176 -11.52 6.12 32.76
CA VAL A 176 -10.42 5.18 32.48
C VAL A 176 -9.47 5.14 33.65
N SER A 177 -9.35 3.98 34.33
CA SER A 177 -8.50 3.79 35.53
C SER A 177 -7.28 2.90 35.28
N ASN A 178 -7.16 2.30 34.12
CA ASN A 178 -6.12 1.30 33.80
C ASN A 178 -5.01 1.83 32.89
N ILE A 179 -4.75 3.14 32.94
CA ILE A 179 -3.59 3.72 32.25
C ILE A 179 -2.33 3.20 32.93
N ARG A 180 -1.53 2.43 32.20
CA ARG A 180 -0.27 1.89 32.69
C ARG A 180 0.79 2.99 32.70
N PHE A 181 1.49 3.15 33.80
CA PHE A 181 2.49 4.22 34.02
C PHE A 181 1.92 5.63 33.83
N PRO A 182 0.92 6.06 34.65
CA PRO A 182 0.24 7.34 34.44
C PRO A 182 1.16 8.56 34.67
N ASP A 183 2.26 8.38 35.41
CA ASP A 183 3.24 9.44 35.75
C ASP A 183 4.44 9.50 34.80
N THR A 184 4.43 8.72 33.72
CA THR A 184 5.51 8.71 32.74
C THR A 184 5.03 9.20 31.36
#